data_37b92c10b5809b8874ebdc69da25bf93
#
_entry.id   37b92c10b5809b8874ebdc69da25bf93
#
_cell.length_a   1.000
_cell.length_b   1.000
_cell.length_c   1.000
_cell.angle_alpha   90.00
_cell.angle_beta   90.00
_cell.angle_gamma   90.00
#
_symmetry.space_group_name_H-M   'P 1'
#
loop_
_entity.id
_entity.type
_entity.pdbx_description
1 polymer ?
#
loop_
_entity_poly.entity_id
_entity_poly.type
_entity_poly.pdbx_seq_one_letter_code
_entity_poly.pdbx_strand_id
1 'polypeptide(L)'
;MKQLEKVLESLADGEHYLFTSSDFEAALPGRRGLAVLLCRAQKAGVLKRVCRGVYLYPRVSYPRGMVLFHTAARLRASGFNYISLETALSDAGVISQVPINWITLMSSGRSQVVDCGDFGRIEFVHTAQLPGELTEELTYDLERRLWRASARLALRDMRATRRSQDLVNPEVAHELV
;
A
#
# COMPACT_ATOMS: atom_id res chain seq x y z
N MET A 1 22.11 -12.04 -13.42
CA MET A 1 21.33 -12.90 -12.51
C MET A 1 22.06 -13.17 -11.21
N LYS A 2 23.16 -13.90 -11.18
CA LYS A 2 23.88 -14.28 -9.94
C LYS A 2 24.11 -13.12 -8.96
N GLN A 3 24.49 -11.93 -9.42
CA GLN A 3 24.69 -10.76 -8.56
C GLN A 3 23.36 -10.27 -7.94
N LEU A 4 22.27 -10.24 -8.72
CA LEU A 4 20.95 -9.88 -8.21
C LEU A 4 20.45 -10.88 -7.16
N GLU A 5 20.62 -12.18 -7.41
CA GLU A 5 20.23 -13.23 -6.46
C GLU A 5 20.99 -13.10 -5.14
N LYS A 6 22.31 -12.88 -5.18
CA LYS A 6 23.11 -12.62 -3.97
C LYS A 6 22.62 -11.40 -3.17
N VAL A 7 22.27 -10.31 -3.87
CA VAL A 7 21.71 -9.11 -3.23
C VAL A 7 20.36 -9.44 -2.57
N LEU A 8 19.47 -10.14 -3.27
CA LEU A 8 18.18 -10.54 -2.72
C LEU A 8 18.35 -11.48 -1.52
N GLU A 9 19.23 -12.47 -1.61
CA GLU A 9 19.53 -13.40 -0.51
C GLU A 9 20.11 -12.71 0.72
N SER A 10 20.83 -11.60 0.54
CA SER A 10 21.42 -10.84 1.65
C SER A 10 20.47 -9.81 2.27
N LEU A 11 19.47 -9.32 1.53
CA LEU A 11 18.58 -8.25 1.98
C LEU A 11 17.17 -8.72 2.29
N ALA A 12 16.73 -9.82 1.67
CA ALA A 12 15.36 -10.28 1.81
C ALA A 12 15.16 -11.17 3.03
N ASP A 13 14.10 -10.87 3.76
CA ASP A 13 13.58 -11.65 4.89
C ASP A 13 12.05 -11.55 4.94
N GLY A 14 11.43 -12.00 6.04
CA GLY A 14 9.99 -11.90 6.23
C GLY A 14 9.45 -10.48 6.29
N GLU A 15 10.32 -9.52 6.59
CA GLU A 15 10.01 -8.09 6.67
C GLU A 15 10.35 -7.34 5.38
N HIS A 16 11.46 -7.70 4.72
CA HIS A 16 11.99 -7.07 3.51
C HIS A 16 11.84 -7.99 2.29
N TYR A 17 10.64 -8.19 1.84
CA TYR A 17 10.32 -9.02 0.67
C TYR A 17 9.84 -8.25 -0.56
N LEU A 18 9.56 -6.93 -0.39
CA LEU A 18 9.22 -6.00 -1.45
C LEU A 18 10.39 -5.05 -1.73
N PHE A 19 10.74 -4.95 -2.99
CA PHE A 19 11.83 -4.11 -3.49
C PHE A 19 11.31 -3.15 -4.55
N THR A 20 11.76 -1.91 -4.50
CA THR A 20 11.51 -0.92 -5.55
C THR A 20 12.63 -0.91 -6.59
N SER A 21 12.38 -0.30 -7.74
CA SER A 21 13.46 -0.07 -8.73
C SER A 21 14.63 0.70 -8.12
N SER A 22 14.36 1.68 -7.23
CA SER A 22 15.38 2.47 -6.54
C SER A 22 16.21 1.63 -5.57
N ASP A 23 15.62 0.64 -4.89
CA ASP A 23 16.37 -0.27 -4.03
C ASP A 23 17.40 -1.06 -4.85
N PHE A 24 17.02 -1.51 -6.05
CA PHE A 24 17.96 -2.20 -6.95
C PHE A 24 19.02 -1.26 -7.54
N GLU A 25 18.69 0.00 -7.81
CA GLU A 25 19.67 1.01 -8.22
C GLU A 25 20.72 1.25 -7.13
N ALA A 26 20.28 1.34 -5.88
CA ALA A 26 21.16 1.50 -4.71
C ALA A 26 22.02 0.25 -4.46
N ALA A 27 21.44 -0.95 -4.57
CA ALA A 27 22.13 -2.22 -4.31
C ALA A 27 23.07 -2.66 -5.45
N LEU A 28 22.87 -2.14 -6.66
CA LEU A 28 23.61 -2.47 -7.86
C LEU A 28 24.13 -1.19 -8.55
N PRO A 29 24.97 -0.37 -7.88
CA PRO A 29 25.39 0.93 -8.39
C PRO A 29 26.14 0.78 -9.71
N GLY A 30 25.86 1.70 -10.65
CA GLY A 30 26.49 1.74 -11.97
C GLY A 30 26.08 0.63 -12.94
N ARG A 31 25.12 -0.19 -12.57
CA ARG A 31 24.66 -1.29 -13.42
C ARG A 31 23.84 -0.77 -14.60
N ARG A 32 24.44 -0.87 -15.80
CA ARG A 32 23.70 -0.59 -17.05
C ARG A 32 22.65 -1.68 -17.32
N GLY A 33 21.48 -1.29 -17.83
CA GLY A 33 20.42 -2.20 -18.23
C GLY A 33 19.68 -2.87 -17.07
N LEU A 34 19.52 -2.20 -15.92
CA LEU A 34 18.80 -2.71 -14.75
C LEU A 34 17.38 -3.16 -15.10
N ALA A 35 16.64 -2.37 -15.91
CA ALA A 35 15.28 -2.73 -16.34
C ALA A 35 15.24 -4.07 -17.10
N VAL A 36 16.24 -4.33 -17.96
CA VAL A 36 16.37 -5.61 -18.67
C VAL A 36 16.67 -6.76 -17.71
N LEU A 37 17.52 -6.50 -16.70
CA LEU A 37 17.85 -7.49 -15.66
C LEU A 37 16.59 -7.85 -14.87
N LEU A 38 15.82 -6.86 -14.42
CA LEU A 38 14.58 -7.07 -13.68
C LEU A 38 13.53 -7.82 -14.50
N CYS A 39 13.39 -7.47 -15.77
CA CYS A 39 12.53 -8.20 -16.70
C CYS A 39 12.94 -9.68 -16.85
N ARG A 40 14.23 -9.96 -16.97
CA ARG A 40 14.75 -11.35 -17.01
C ARG A 40 14.52 -12.08 -15.69
N ALA A 41 14.68 -11.39 -14.54
CA ALA A 41 14.43 -11.97 -13.22
C ALA A 41 12.96 -12.35 -13.03
N GLN A 42 12.04 -11.54 -13.56
CA GLN A 42 10.60 -11.88 -13.58
C GLN A 42 10.33 -13.12 -14.42
N LYS A 43 10.86 -13.17 -15.64
CA LYS A 43 10.68 -14.34 -16.56
C LYS A 43 11.26 -15.62 -15.97
N ALA A 44 12.33 -15.51 -15.20
CA ALA A 44 12.97 -16.63 -14.51
C ALA A 44 12.31 -17.00 -13.15
N GLY A 45 11.23 -16.28 -12.74
CA GLY A 45 10.56 -16.54 -11.47
C GLY A 45 11.37 -16.14 -10.22
N VAL A 46 12.47 -15.40 -10.39
CA VAL A 46 13.28 -14.89 -9.26
C VAL A 46 12.57 -13.73 -8.58
N LEU A 47 11.86 -12.92 -9.34
CA LEU A 47 11.04 -11.82 -8.84
C LEU A 47 9.60 -11.95 -9.38
N LYS A 48 8.61 -11.59 -8.58
CA LYS A 48 7.24 -11.36 -9.03
C LYS A 48 6.98 -9.84 -9.05
N ARG A 49 6.59 -9.29 -10.18
CA ARG A 49 6.19 -7.89 -10.25
C ARG A 49 4.83 -7.72 -9.58
N VAL A 50 4.74 -6.82 -8.60
CA VAL A 50 3.47 -6.45 -7.96
C VAL A 50 2.79 -5.35 -8.80
N CYS A 51 3.49 -4.25 -9.05
CA CYS A 51 3.04 -3.18 -9.93
C CYS A 51 4.25 -2.52 -10.60
N ARG A 52 4.05 -1.42 -11.31
CA ARG A 52 5.17 -0.68 -11.93
C ARG A 52 6.16 -0.19 -10.86
N GLY A 53 7.40 -0.67 -10.95
CA GLY A 53 8.50 -0.26 -10.08
C GLY A 53 8.54 -0.96 -8.73
N VAL A 54 7.63 -1.91 -8.43
CA VAL A 54 7.63 -2.71 -7.19
C VAL A 54 7.64 -4.19 -7.50
N TYR A 55 8.55 -4.90 -6.86
CA TYR A 55 8.82 -6.32 -7.07
C TYR A 55 8.83 -7.07 -5.76
N LEU A 56 8.29 -8.26 -5.76
CA LEU A 56 8.26 -9.19 -4.64
C LEU A 56 9.29 -10.29 -4.88
N TYR A 57 10.06 -10.63 -3.84
CA TYR A 57 10.96 -11.78 -3.82
C TYR A 57 10.24 -12.98 -3.18
N PRO A 58 9.80 -13.97 -3.97
CA PRO A 58 8.90 -15.03 -3.49
C PRO A 58 9.59 -16.14 -2.70
N ARG A 59 10.93 -16.14 -2.59
CA ARG A 59 11.71 -17.20 -1.93
C ARG A 59 11.80 -17.04 -0.42
N VAL A 60 11.30 -15.95 0.15
CA VAL A 60 11.19 -15.75 1.61
C VAL A 60 9.73 -15.87 2.04
N SER A 61 9.51 -16.23 3.31
CA SER A 61 8.19 -16.21 3.90
C SER A 61 7.74 -14.75 4.05
N TYR A 62 6.51 -14.41 3.64
CA TYR A 62 5.97 -13.07 3.75
C TYR A 62 4.47 -13.09 4.05
N PRO A 63 3.92 -12.05 4.71
CA PRO A 63 2.51 -11.96 5.03
C PRO A 63 1.69 -11.61 3.76
N ARG A 64 1.10 -12.62 3.14
CA ARG A 64 0.38 -12.47 1.85
C ARG A 64 -0.73 -11.41 1.89
N GLY A 65 -1.46 -11.32 3.01
CA GLY A 65 -2.52 -10.32 3.20
C GLY A 65 -2.02 -8.89 3.29
N MET A 66 -0.72 -8.68 3.56
CA MET A 66 -0.12 -7.36 3.74
C MET A 66 0.53 -6.80 2.46
N VAL A 67 0.60 -7.57 1.39
CA VAL A 67 1.32 -7.17 0.16
C VAL A 67 0.81 -5.84 -0.41
N LEU A 68 -0.51 -5.61 -0.45
CA LEU A 68 -1.06 -4.34 -0.94
C LEU A 68 -0.69 -3.16 -0.04
N PHE A 69 -0.80 -3.32 1.28
CA PHE A 69 -0.47 -2.27 2.26
C PHE A 69 1.02 -1.92 2.21
N HIS A 70 1.89 -2.93 2.24
CA HIS A 70 3.33 -2.72 2.15
C HIS A 70 3.73 -2.14 0.78
N THR A 71 3.04 -2.50 -0.31
CA THR A 71 3.25 -1.90 -1.63
C THR A 71 2.83 -0.43 -1.61
N ALA A 72 1.69 -0.07 -0.99
CA ALA A 72 1.24 1.31 -0.87
C ALA A 72 2.25 2.16 -0.08
N ALA A 73 2.75 1.64 1.05
CA ALA A 73 3.77 2.29 1.86
C ALA A 73 5.06 2.57 1.06
N ARG A 74 5.49 1.60 0.23
CA ARG A 74 6.70 1.75 -0.60
C ARG A 74 6.49 2.71 -1.77
N LEU A 75 5.33 2.69 -2.42
CA LEU A 75 5.04 3.56 -3.57
C LEU A 75 5.05 5.05 -3.22
N ARG A 76 4.66 5.40 -2.01
CA ARG A 76 4.55 6.80 -1.55
C ARG A 76 5.29 7.04 -0.24
N ALA A 77 6.44 6.41 -0.07
CA ALA A 77 7.27 6.51 1.14
C ALA A 77 7.69 7.96 1.48
N SER A 78 7.79 8.85 0.49
CA SER A 78 8.15 10.26 0.67
C SER A 78 6.96 11.18 0.93
N GLY A 79 5.73 10.65 0.89
CA GLY A 79 4.51 11.44 1.05
C GLY A 79 3.72 11.04 2.29
N PHE A 80 2.83 11.91 2.73
CA PHE A 80 1.87 11.59 3.78
C PHE A 80 0.75 10.73 3.21
N ASN A 81 0.52 9.57 3.80
CA ASN A 81 -0.51 8.62 3.39
C ASN A 81 -1.11 7.94 4.61
N TYR A 82 -2.40 7.69 4.57
CA TYR A 82 -3.09 6.92 5.61
C TYR A 82 -4.25 6.11 5.04
N ILE A 83 -4.48 4.95 5.62
CA ILE A 83 -5.62 4.08 5.31
C ILE A 83 -6.87 4.80 5.76
N SER A 84 -7.84 4.97 4.86
CA SER A 84 -9.11 5.67 5.12
C SER A 84 -10.21 5.14 4.22
N LEU A 85 -11.32 5.87 4.16
CA LEU A 85 -12.46 5.57 3.29
C LEU A 85 -12.99 4.16 3.57
N GLU A 86 -13.34 3.43 2.52
CA GLU A 86 -13.96 2.11 2.63
C GLU A 86 -13.10 1.10 3.40
N THR A 87 -11.78 1.14 3.22
CA THR A 87 -10.88 0.21 3.93
C THR A 87 -10.91 0.42 5.44
N ALA A 88 -10.78 1.68 5.91
CA ALA A 88 -10.83 1.97 7.33
C ALA A 88 -12.22 1.73 7.94
N LEU A 89 -13.28 2.03 7.20
CA LEU A 89 -14.65 1.81 7.64
C LEU A 89 -15.01 0.32 7.71
N SER A 90 -14.49 -0.49 6.78
CA SER A 90 -14.66 -1.94 6.84
C SER A 90 -13.94 -2.55 8.03
N ASP A 91 -12.70 -2.12 8.29
CA ASP A 91 -11.92 -2.54 9.47
C ASP A 91 -12.63 -2.19 10.79
N ALA A 92 -13.37 -1.08 10.80
CA ALA A 92 -14.16 -0.63 11.96
C ALA A 92 -15.56 -1.27 12.02
N GLY A 93 -15.94 -2.13 11.07
CA GLY A 93 -17.26 -2.76 11.02
C GLY A 93 -18.39 -1.82 10.60
N VAL A 94 -18.09 -0.63 10.11
CA VAL A 94 -19.07 0.38 9.67
C VAL A 94 -19.63 0.05 8.29
N ILE A 95 -18.83 -0.63 7.48
CA ILE A 95 -19.21 -1.12 6.14
C ILE A 95 -19.08 -2.64 6.12
N SER A 96 -20.13 -3.31 5.66
CA SER A 96 -20.22 -4.78 5.65
C SER A 96 -19.61 -5.45 4.42
N GLN A 97 -19.36 -4.72 3.34
CA GLN A 97 -18.88 -5.28 2.08
C GLN A 97 -17.83 -4.36 1.45
N VAL A 98 -16.56 -4.81 1.49
CA VAL A 98 -15.47 -4.20 0.72
C VAL A 98 -14.82 -5.29 -0.15
N PRO A 99 -14.46 -5.01 -1.40
CA PRO A 99 -13.70 -5.96 -2.20
C PRO A 99 -12.40 -6.36 -1.49
N ILE A 100 -12.21 -7.64 -1.26
CA ILE A 100 -11.07 -8.21 -0.49
C ILE A 100 -9.71 -7.74 -1.03
N ASN A 101 -9.64 -7.47 -2.33
CA ASN A 101 -8.40 -7.11 -3.02
C ASN A 101 -8.39 -5.63 -3.46
N TRP A 102 -9.01 -4.74 -2.70
CA TRP A 102 -9.00 -3.31 -2.96
C TRP A 102 -8.78 -2.55 -1.66
N ILE A 103 -7.72 -1.75 -1.61
CA ILE A 103 -7.44 -0.89 -0.47
C ILE A 103 -7.49 0.58 -0.88
N THR A 104 -8.02 1.41 0.01
CA THR A 104 -8.19 2.85 -0.18
C THR A 104 -7.36 3.62 0.84
N LEU A 105 -6.63 4.62 0.34
CA LEU A 105 -5.78 5.49 1.15
C LEU A 105 -6.00 6.95 0.76
N MET A 106 -6.03 7.82 1.75
CA MET A 106 -5.83 9.25 1.54
C MET A 106 -4.33 9.54 1.40
N SER A 107 -3.97 10.48 0.54
CA SER A 107 -2.57 10.78 0.22
C SER A 107 -2.37 12.24 -0.13
N SER A 108 -1.25 12.83 0.30
CA SER A 108 -0.82 14.16 -0.14
C SER A 108 -0.44 14.22 -1.63
N GLY A 109 -0.22 13.06 -2.27
CA GLY A 109 0.02 12.94 -3.71
C GLY A 109 -1.26 12.96 -4.54
N ARG A 110 -1.11 12.87 -5.86
CA ARG A 110 -2.25 12.86 -6.81
C ARG A 110 -3.11 11.61 -6.62
N SER A 111 -4.41 11.76 -6.85
CA SER A 111 -5.32 10.60 -6.93
C SER A 111 -4.90 9.65 -8.05
N GLN A 112 -4.88 8.35 -7.74
CA GLN A 112 -4.45 7.32 -8.68
C GLN A 112 -4.94 5.96 -8.22
N VAL A 113 -5.38 5.13 -9.16
CA VAL A 113 -5.56 3.69 -8.94
C VAL A 113 -4.35 2.95 -9.49
N VAL A 114 -3.73 2.12 -8.66
CA VAL A 114 -2.59 1.26 -9.04
C VAL A 114 -3.08 -0.17 -9.12
N ASP A 115 -2.97 -0.76 -10.29
CA ASP A 115 -3.24 -2.18 -10.50
C ASP A 115 -2.04 -3.01 -10.06
N CYS A 116 -2.25 -3.91 -9.10
CA CYS A 116 -1.26 -4.83 -8.55
C CYS A 116 -1.47 -6.28 -9.02
N GLY A 117 -2.15 -6.48 -10.14
CA GLY A 117 -2.41 -7.78 -10.75
C GLY A 117 -3.15 -8.73 -9.80
N ASP A 118 -2.61 -9.93 -9.60
CA ASP A 118 -3.21 -10.96 -8.72
C ASP A 118 -3.37 -10.51 -7.26
N PHE A 119 -2.65 -9.47 -6.82
CA PHE A 119 -2.75 -8.95 -5.47
C PHE A 119 -3.95 -8.02 -5.28
N GLY A 120 -4.47 -7.41 -6.36
CA GLY A 120 -5.60 -6.51 -6.32
C GLY A 120 -5.24 -5.07 -6.70
N ARG A 121 -5.86 -4.08 -6.04
CA ARG A 121 -5.72 -2.66 -6.39
C ARG A 121 -5.50 -1.80 -5.18
N ILE A 122 -4.72 -0.73 -5.37
CA ILE A 122 -4.49 0.33 -4.40
C ILE A 122 -5.07 1.61 -4.97
N GLU A 123 -6.01 2.21 -4.27
CA GLU A 123 -6.54 3.50 -4.63
C GLU A 123 -5.99 4.58 -3.69
N PHE A 124 -5.27 5.52 -4.24
CA PHE A 124 -4.86 6.73 -3.56
C PHE A 124 -5.81 7.85 -3.93
N VAL A 125 -6.38 8.51 -2.92
CA VAL A 125 -7.25 9.67 -3.07
C VAL A 125 -6.52 10.89 -2.50
N HIS A 126 -6.49 11.97 -3.26
CA HIS A 126 -5.79 13.18 -2.83
C HIS A 126 -6.44 13.81 -1.60
N THR A 127 -5.60 14.24 -0.67
CA THR A 127 -5.98 15.11 0.45
C THR A 127 -5.02 16.28 0.58
N ALA A 128 -5.53 17.44 0.93
CA ALA A 128 -4.76 18.62 1.30
C ALA A 128 -4.55 18.73 2.83
N GLN A 129 -5.13 17.80 3.61
CA GLN A 129 -5.00 17.82 5.08
C GLN A 129 -3.55 17.54 5.48
N LEU A 130 -3.09 18.28 6.48
CA LEU A 130 -1.73 18.13 7.01
C LEU A 130 -1.68 17.10 8.14
N PRO A 131 -0.57 16.34 8.30
CA PRO A 131 -0.44 15.33 9.35
C PRO A 131 -0.73 15.87 10.76
N GLY A 132 -0.27 17.10 11.06
CA GLY A 132 -0.49 17.76 12.36
C GLY A 132 -1.95 18.05 12.71
N GLU A 133 -2.82 18.18 11.71
CA GLU A 133 -4.25 18.39 11.90
C GLU A 133 -5.01 17.12 12.23
N LEU A 134 -4.39 15.98 12.02
CA LEU A 134 -5.00 14.65 12.13
C LEU A 134 -4.41 13.79 13.25
N THR A 135 -3.55 14.34 14.08
CA THR A 135 -2.76 13.58 15.07
C THR A 135 -3.62 12.72 16.00
N GLU A 136 -4.78 13.22 16.44
CA GLU A 136 -5.69 12.51 17.34
C GLU A 136 -6.57 11.47 16.62
N GLU A 137 -6.65 11.55 15.30
CA GLU A 137 -7.51 10.72 14.46
C GLU A 137 -6.74 9.60 13.75
N LEU A 138 -5.41 9.56 13.91
CA LEU A 138 -4.54 8.62 13.24
C LEU A 138 -3.81 7.73 14.24
N THR A 139 -3.80 6.42 13.94
CA THR A 139 -2.99 5.43 14.66
C THR A 139 -2.06 4.75 13.66
N TYR A 140 -0.77 4.61 14.02
CA TYR A 140 0.16 3.89 13.17
C TYR A 140 -0.04 2.38 13.32
N ASP A 141 -0.33 1.72 12.20
CA ASP A 141 -0.49 0.27 12.11
C ASP A 141 0.86 -0.35 11.74
N LEU A 142 1.50 -0.99 12.73
CA LEU A 142 2.81 -1.60 12.56
C LEU A 142 2.79 -2.77 11.55
N GLU A 143 1.71 -3.55 11.52
CA GLU A 143 1.58 -4.68 10.61
C GLU A 143 1.43 -4.20 9.17
N ARG A 144 0.62 -3.16 8.93
CA ARG A 144 0.39 -2.58 7.61
C ARG A 144 1.45 -1.55 7.21
N ARG A 145 2.25 -1.05 8.17
CA ARG A 145 3.30 -0.02 7.98
C ARG A 145 2.75 1.30 7.43
N LEU A 146 1.54 1.64 7.84
CA LEU A 146 0.82 2.83 7.40
C LEU A 146 0.06 3.44 8.59
N TRP A 147 -0.19 4.74 8.52
CA TRP A 147 -1.17 5.36 9.39
C TRP A 147 -2.57 4.89 9.00
N ARG A 148 -3.44 4.77 9.98
CA ARG A 148 -4.84 4.38 9.82
C ARG A 148 -5.75 5.42 10.47
N ALA A 149 -6.77 5.86 9.73
CA ALA A 149 -7.80 6.77 10.20
C ALA A 149 -8.70 6.10 11.24
N SER A 150 -9.18 6.89 12.20
CA SER A 150 -10.36 6.54 12.99
C SER A 150 -11.58 6.39 12.08
N ALA A 151 -12.60 5.68 12.53
CA ALA A 151 -13.85 5.55 11.76
C ALA A 151 -14.49 6.93 11.52
N ARG A 152 -14.41 7.84 12.49
CA ARG A 152 -14.89 9.23 12.39
C ARG A 152 -14.17 9.98 11.27
N LEU A 153 -12.83 9.93 11.23
CA LEU A 153 -12.05 10.55 10.16
C LEU A 153 -12.40 9.93 8.81
N ALA A 154 -12.47 8.61 8.71
CA ALA A 154 -12.78 7.92 7.47
C ALA A 154 -14.19 8.29 6.92
N LEU A 155 -15.20 8.45 7.77
CA LEU A 155 -16.51 8.96 7.39
C LEU A 155 -16.46 10.39 6.88
N ARG A 156 -15.65 11.26 7.52
CA ARG A 156 -15.41 12.64 7.08
C ARG A 156 -14.75 12.66 5.71
N ASP A 157 -13.76 11.80 5.48
CA ASP A 157 -13.08 11.68 4.19
C ASP A 157 -14.01 11.17 3.09
N MET A 158 -14.91 10.21 3.39
CA MET A 158 -15.96 9.76 2.45
C MET A 158 -16.85 10.93 1.99
N ARG A 159 -17.28 11.77 2.93
CA ARG A 159 -18.12 12.95 2.63
C ARG A 159 -17.34 13.98 1.81
N ALA A 160 -16.10 14.29 2.21
CA ALA A 160 -15.26 15.26 1.52
C ALA A 160 -14.94 14.85 0.08
N THR A 161 -14.79 13.55 -0.17
CA THR A 161 -14.51 12.98 -1.51
C THR A 161 -15.78 12.63 -2.30
N ARG A 162 -16.97 12.96 -1.77
CA ARG A 162 -18.28 12.69 -2.38
C ARG A 162 -18.50 11.23 -2.76
N ARG A 163 -17.97 10.32 -1.95
CA ARG A 163 -18.20 8.89 -2.14
C ARG A 163 -19.59 8.49 -1.65
N SER A 164 -20.16 7.46 -2.30
CA SER A 164 -21.43 6.90 -1.86
C SER A 164 -21.32 6.39 -0.43
N GLN A 165 -22.32 6.70 0.38
CA GLN A 165 -22.48 6.20 1.75
C GLN A 165 -23.52 5.08 1.85
N ASP A 166 -23.96 4.54 0.72
CA ASP A 166 -25.02 3.53 0.67
C ASP A 166 -24.66 2.23 1.40
N LEU A 167 -23.35 1.96 1.54
CA LEU A 167 -22.81 0.79 2.25
C LEU A 167 -22.58 1.04 3.74
N VAL A 168 -22.70 2.28 4.20
CA VAL A 168 -22.44 2.68 5.58
C VAL A 168 -23.66 2.29 6.43
N ASN A 169 -23.45 1.48 7.47
CA ASN A 169 -24.51 1.18 8.44
C ASN A 169 -24.82 2.45 9.24
N PRO A 170 -26.04 3.04 9.12
CA PRO A 170 -26.39 4.29 9.76
C PRO A 170 -26.41 4.21 11.30
N GLU A 171 -26.74 3.06 11.88
CA GLU A 171 -26.77 2.87 13.33
C GLU A 171 -25.34 2.95 13.89
N VAL A 172 -24.39 2.20 13.29
CA VAL A 172 -22.98 2.22 13.71
C VAL A 172 -22.32 3.56 13.44
N ALA A 173 -22.65 4.22 12.32
CA ALA A 173 -22.13 5.54 12.00
C ALA A 173 -22.59 6.61 12.99
N HIS A 174 -23.79 6.49 13.55
CA HIS A 174 -24.36 7.43 14.51
C HIS A 174 -23.67 7.34 15.89
N GLU A 175 -23.17 6.17 16.27
CA GLU A 175 -22.42 5.96 17.52
C GLU A 175 -20.98 6.52 17.46
N LEU A 176 -20.46 6.77 16.26
CA LEU A 176 -19.06 7.16 16.03
C LEU A 176 -18.89 8.68 15.74
N VAL A 177 -19.99 9.42 15.61
CA VAL A 177 -20.01 10.87 15.33
C VAL A 177 -20.49 11.63 16.54
#